data_ae2697cd6157b385ac10406fba937143
#
_entry.id   ae2697cd6157b385ac10406fba937143
#
_cell.length_a   1.000
_cell.length_b   1.000
_cell.length_c   1.000
_cell.angle_alpha   90.00
_cell.angle_beta   90.00
_cell.angle_gamma   90.00
#
_symmetry.space_group_name_H-M   'P 1'
#
loop_
_entity.id
_entity.type
_entity.pdbx_description
1 polymer ?
#
loop_
_entity_poly.entity_id
_entity_poly.type
_entity_poly.pdbx_seq_one_letter_code
_entity_poly.pdbx_strand_id
1 'polypeptide(L)'
;MFLKLKSSSISSLFLIFYSITIFPMSCYFIMENLSFLIEWNILNLSSCTMSFLIILDPISLSFSNVVCLISGCVMMFSSSYMSHDPFLKRFTWLVMLFVLSMNLLVFIPSLPALLLGWDGLGIVSFALVIYYQNMKSLGAGMLTVLANRIGDVMILISIGILVLQGHWIITLMFDFHLSMLVSLSILIAAMTKSAQIPFSSWLPAAMAAPTPVSALVHSSTLVTAGVFLLIRFFPFLSTCSFFKEVLFFISVLTLLMAGIGANYENDLKKIIALSTLSQLGVMMMSIGMGMPFLALFHLYTHALFKALLFLCAGAIIHNSANTQDIRSMGMIFNQAPLTIACMNIANLSLCGAPFLSGFYSKDLILEISLFEPTNFLMVFLIFLATGMTAAYSLRLSFCSLWGSSKNLPYHAKHEKDYYINSSTLTLSLCAILAGFFLQNIFLVFNPCPFIIPLFFKLLTILVILLGLFLASILWDEEFFPKKMNKIKYFFNTMWFLAPISAQPLTHFSMILGTNLMKSIDQGWLEILGGQGAFMTASSMSKMNQEFQMKQFNLFISVMLILLTILFIFNILF
;
A
#
# COMPACT_ATOMS: atom_id res chain seq x y z
N MET A 1 29.98 -30.94 -11.69
CA MET A 1 28.60 -30.95 -11.20
C MET A 1 28.16 -29.50 -11.08
N PHE A 2 27.60 -28.90 -12.14
CA PHE A 2 27.10 -27.52 -12.08
C PHE A 2 25.86 -27.48 -11.17
N LEU A 3 26.01 -26.83 -10.02
CA LEU A 3 24.90 -26.53 -9.11
C LEU A 3 23.81 -25.84 -9.94
N LYS A 4 22.68 -26.52 -10.21
CA LYS A 4 21.47 -25.90 -10.78
C LYS A 4 20.94 -24.90 -9.75
N LEU A 5 21.50 -23.70 -9.74
CA LEU A 5 21.02 -22.62 -8.88
C LEU A 5 19.57 -22.29 -9.28
N LYS A 6 18.68 -22.21 -8.30
CA LYS A 6 17.30 -21.77 -8.52
C LYS A 6 17.31 -20.29 -8.99
N SER A 7 16.35 -19.89 -9.82
CA SER A 7 16.23 -18.49 -10.27
C SER A 7 16.17 -17.49 -9.12
N SER A 8 15.51 -17.86 -8.02
CA SER A 8 15.40 -17.04 -6.80
C SER A 8 16.74 -16.85 -6.08
N SER A 9 17.63 -17.85 -6.07
CA SER A 9 18.95 -17.72 -5.44
C SER A 9 19.91 -16.86 -6.29
N ILE A 10 19.81 -16.92 -7.62
CA ILE A 10 20.62 -16.06 -8.50
C ILE A 10 20.18 -14.59 -8.34
N SER A 11 18.86 -14.33 -8.34
CA SER A 11 18.34 -12.98 -8.15
C SER A 11 18.66 -12.41 -6.77
N SER A 12 18.64 -13.24 -5.70
CA SER A 12 19.03 -12.79 -4.37
C SER A 12 20.50 -12.38 -4.29
N LEU A 13 21.40 -13.18 -4.88
CA LEU A 13 22.83 -12.85 -4.93
C LEU A 13 23.08 -11.55 -5.71
N PHE A 14 22.42 -11.36 -6.84
CA PHE A 14 22.52 -10.13 -7.62
C PHE A 14 22.09 -8.89 -6.81
N LEU A 15 20.95 -8.95 -6.13
CA LEU A 15 20.43 -7.82 -5.34
C LEU A 15 21.30 -7.52 -4.11
N ILE A 16 21.80 -8.53 -3.43
CA ILE A 16 22.71 -8.35 -2.29
C ILE A 16 24.05 -7.77 -2.75
N PHE A 17 24.59 -8.24 -3.87
CA PHE A 17 25.81 -7.67 -4.44
C PHE A 17 25.62 -6.19 -4.81
N TYR A 18 24.52 -5.85 -5.44
CA TYR A 18 24.15 -4.47 -5.74
C TYR A 18 24.09 -3.62 -4.46
N SER A 19 23.45 -4.11 -3.40
CA SER A 19 23.35 -3.37 -2.13
C SER A 19 24.72 -3.17 -1.47
N ILE A 20 25.63 -4.15 -1.52
CA ILE A 20 26.98 -4.04 -0.97
C ILE A 20 27.82 -3.01 -1.76
N THR A 21 27.66 -2.94 -3.08
CA THR A 21 28.41 -1.99 -3.92
C THR A 21 27.90 -0.54 -3.78
N ILE A 22 26.58 -0.34 -3.62
CA ILE A 22 26.00 1.00 -3.50
C ILE A 22 26.15 1.57 -2.10
N PHE A 23 26.26 0.74 -1.07
CA PHE A 23 26.39 1.23 0.30
C PHE A 23 27.58 2.19 0.50
N PRO A 24 28.83 1.86 0.17
CA PRO A 24 29.95 2.80 0.29
C PRO A 24 29.79 4.05 -0.59
N MET A 25 29.18 3.88 -1.77
CA MET A 25 28.88 5.01 -2.66
C MET A 25 27.87 5.96 -2.02
N SER A 26 26.83 5.45 -1.41
CA SER A 26 25.85 6.29 -0.67
C SER A 26 26.49 7.03 0.51
N CYS A 27 27.38 6.37 1.26
CA CYS A 27 28.13 7.01 2.34
C CYS A 27 29.04 8.13 1.82
N TYR A 28 29.73 7.93 0.71
CA TYR A 28 30.58 8.96 0.09
C TYR A 28 29.75 10.18 -0.34
N PHE A 29 28.60 9.97 -0.98
CA PHE A 29 27.70 11.05 -1.40
C PHE A 29 27.12 11.84 -0.22
N ILE A 30 26.92 11.19 0.92
CA ILE A 30 26.44 11.85 2.15
C ILE A 30 27.54 12.72 2.75
N MET A 31 28.79 12.22 2.81
CA MET A 31 29.91 12.96 3.40
C MET A 31 30.27 14.22 2.61
N GLU A 32 30.25 14.12 1.28
CA GLU A 32 30.61 15.22 0.38
C GLU A 32 29.41 16.08 -0.06
N ASN A 33 28.18 15.73 0.36
CA ASN A 33 26.94 16.37 -0.08
C ASN A 33 26.82 16.51 -1.61
N LEU A 34 27.22 15.44 -2.34
CA LEU A 34 27.21 15.45 -3.80
C LEU A 34 25.83 15.13 -4.35
N SER A 35 25.45 15.79 -5.44
CA SER A 35 24.28 15.48 -6.22
C SER A 35 24.61 15.57 -7.71
N PHE A 36 24.38 14.48 -8.45
CA PHE A 36 24.52 14.45 -9.91
C PHE A 36 23.15 14.38 -10.55
N LEU A 37 22.93 15.23 -11.53
CA LEU A 37 21.72 15.27 -12.34
C LEU A 37 22.11 14.95 -13.78
N ILE A 38 21.59 13.83 -14.29
CA ILE A 38 21.78 13.40 -15.67
C ILE A 38 20.49 13.72 -16.42
N GLU A 39 20.59 14.60 -17.41
CA GLU A 39 19.43 15.05 -18.19
C GLU A 39 19.50 14.52 -19.62
N TRP A 40 18.39 13.95 -20.07
CA TRP A 40 18.19 13.50 -21.43
C TRP A 40 16.91 14.10 -21.99
N ASN A 41 17.03 15.06 -22.88
CA ASN A 41 15.88 15.71 -23.51
C ASN A 41 15.26 14.80 -24.55
N ILE A 42 13.98 14.41 -24.32
CA ILE A 42 13.22 13.53 -25.22
C ILE A 42 12.44 14.35 -26.25
N LEU A 43 11.70 15.36 -25.79
CA LEU A 43 10.82 16.19 -26.61
C LEU A 43 10.89 17.65 -26.17
N ASN A 44 11.05 18.53 -27.15
CA ASN A 44 10.90 19.98 -26.96
C ASN A 44 9.60 20.42 -27.63
N LEU A 45 8.60 20.73 -26.83
CA LEU A 45 7.34 21.31 -27.26
C LEU A 45 7.48 22.82 -27.07
N SER A 46 7.38 23.60 -28.10
CA SER A 46 7.48 25.07 -28.18
C SER A 46 7.74 25.87 -26.88
N SER A 47 6.98 25.62 -25.81
CA SER A 47 7.10 26.29 -24.49
C SER A 47 7.50 25.35 -23.35
N CYS A 48 7.51 24.02 -23.56
CA CYS A 48 7.77 23.02 -22.52
C CYS A 48 8.83 22.02 -22.98
N THR A 49 9.77 21.69 -22.08
CA THR A 49 10.79 20.66 -22.32
C THR A 49 10.45 19.39 -21.56
N MET A 50 10.24 18.28 -22.25
CA MET A 50 10.13 16.95 -21.66
C MET A 50 11.52 16.32 -21.61
N SER A 51 12.10 16.25 -20.43
CA SER A 51 13.40 15.62 -20.19
C SER A 51 13.24 14.38 -19.31
N PHE A 52 13.98 13.33 -19.64
CA PHE A 52 14.17 12.19 -18.76
C PHE A 52 15.37 12.48 -17.87
N LEU A 53 15.10 12.65 -16.60
CA LEU A 53 16.08 13.04 -15.61
C LEU A 53 16.38 11.87 -14.68
N ILE A 54 17.65 11.69 -14.35
CA ILE A 54 18.09 10.77 -13.31
C ILE A 54 18.87 11.59 -12.28
N ILE A 55 18.42 11.53 -11.02
CA ILE A 55 19.12 12.13 -9.89
C ILE A 55 19.86 11.04 -9.10
N LEU A 56 21.17 11.24 -8.95
CA LEU A 56 22.01 10.51 -8.01
C LEU A 56 22.36 11.45 -6.85
N ASP A 57 21.63 11.33 -5.76
CA ASP A 57 21.84 12.10 -4.54
C ASP A 57 21.84 11.17 -3.31
N PRO A 58 22.25 11.66 -2.14
CA PRO A 58 22.30 10.86 -0.92
C PRO A 58 20.99 10.12 -0.61
N ILE A 59 19.84 10.75 -0.86
CA ILE A 59 18.53 10.22 -0.57
C ILE A 59 18.17 9.06 -1.52
N SER A 60 18.42 9.24 -2.84
CA SER A 60 18.10 8.21 -3.83
C SER A 60 18.98 6.97 -3.67
N LEU A 61 20.29 7.17 -3.47
CA LEU A 61 21.23 6.06 -3.32
C LEU A 61 21.00 5.29 -2.02
N SER A 62 20.77 5.97 -0.90
CA SER A 62 20.51 5.29 0.37
C SER A 62 19.19 4.52 0.36
N PHE A 63 18.13 5.07 -0.25
CA PHE A 63 16.85 4.38 -0.34
C PHE A 63 16.90 3.17 -1.29
N SER A 64 17.51 3.29 -2.46
CA SER A 64 17.70 2.18 -3.39
C SER A 64 18.52 1.05 -2.75
N ASN A 65 19.52 1.37 -1.93
CA ASN A 65 20.30 0.40 -1.17
C ASN A 65 19.43 -0.42 -0.21
N VAL A 66 18.61 0.25 0.62
CA VAL A 66 17.70 -0.42 1.56
C VAL A 66 16.69 -1.31 0.83
N VAL A 67 16.11 -0.83 -0.28
CA VAL A 67 15.17 -1.61 -1.09
C VAL A 67 15.84 -2.87 -1.66
N CYS A 68 17.04 -2.76 -2.21
CA CYS A 68 17.75 -3.91 -2.79
C CYS A 68 18.23 -4.90 -1.73
N LEU A 69 18.64 -4.43 -0.54
CA LEU A 69 19.00 -5.30 0.57
C LEU A 69 17.80 -6.13 1.03
N ILE A 70 16.65 -5.49 1.29
CA ILE A 70 15.44 -6.19 1.72
C ILE A 70 14.96 -7.15 0.64
N SER A 71 14.92 -6.72 -0.62
CA SER A 71 14.48 -7.59 -1.72
C SER A 71 15.41 -8.79 -1.91
N GLY A 72 16.71 -8.62 -1.73
CA GLY A 72 17.68 -9.70 -1.73
C GLY A 72 17.40 -10.75 -0.63
N CYS A 73 17.17 -10.32 0.61
CA CYS A 73 16.79 -11.20 1.71
C CYS A 73 15.43 -11.90 1.48
N VAL A 74 14.43 -11.19 0.95
CA VAL A 74 13.14 -11.77 0.60
C VAL A 74 13.25 -12.82 -0.50
N MET A 75 14.11 -12.59 -1.50
CA MET A 75 14.36 -13.58 -2.56
C MET A 75 15.10 -14.82 -2.04
N MET A 76 16.02 -14.66 -1.08
CA MET A 76 16.62 -15.81 -0.38
C MET A 76 15.54 -16.61 0.36
N PHE A 77 14.71 -15.97 1.15
CA PHE A 77 13.59 -16.58 1.86
C PHE A 77 12.64 -17.32 0.91
N SER A 78 12.28 -16.71 -0.21
CA SER A 78 11.35 -17.29 -1.18
C SER A 78 11.85 -18.57 -1.83
N SER A 79 13.17 -18.79 -1.90
CA SER A 79 13.77 -20.00 -2.48
C SER A 79 13.40 -21.30 -1.74
N SER A 80 13.16 -21.21 -0.44
CA SER A 80 12.69 -22.32 0.40
C SER A 80 11.18 -22.27 0.62
N TYR A 81 10.61 -21.11 0.95
CA TYR A 81 9.18 -20.94 1.21
C TYR A 81 8.30 -21.35 0.02
N MET A 82 8.67 -20.98 -1.21
CA MET A 82 7.95 -21.29 -2.44
C MET A 82 8.52 -22.52 -3.18
N SER A 83 9.26 -23.39 -2.49
CA SER A 83 9.93 -24.54 -3.13
C SER A 83 8.97 -25.53 -3.78
N HIS A 84 7.75 -25.66 -3.29
CA HIS A 84 6.72 -26.55 -3.80
C HIS A 84 5.87 -25.95 -4.93
N ASP A 85 6.00 -24.65 -5.19
CA ASP A 85 5.23 -23.97 -6.23
C ASP A 85 5.81 -24.22 -7.64
N PRO A 86 4.96 -24.67 -8.60
CA PRO A 86 5.43 -24.95 -9.97
C PRO A 86 5.86 -23.68 -10.73
N PHE A 87 5.35 -22.51 -10.36
CA PHE A 87 5.57 -21.24 -11.06
C PHE A 87 6.60 -20.33 -10.38
N LEU A 88 7.57 -20.87 -9.67
CA LEU A 88 8.60 -20.11 -8.96
C LEU A 88 9.35 -19.12 -9.88
N LYS A 89 9.63 -19.48 -11.15
CA LYS A 89 10.27 -18.58 -12.12
C LYS A 89 9.41 -17.33 -12.41
N ARG A 90 8.10 -17.51 -12.59
CA ARG A 90 7.16 -16.38 -12.78
C ARG A 90 7.18 -15.46 -11.57
N PHE A 91 7.17 -16.02 -10.37
CA PHE A 91 7.27 -15.28 -9.12
C PHE A 91 8.54 -14.42 -9.07
N THR A 92 9.71 -15.02 -9.36
CA THR A 92 11.00 -14.30 -9.32
C THR A 92 11.05 -13.12 -10.29
N TRP A 93 10.55 -13.29 -11.52
CA TRP A 93 10.49 -12.21 -12.50
C TRP A 93 9.57 -11.07 -12.07
N LEU A 94 8.40 -11.37 -11.53
CA LEU A 94 7.47 -10.35 -11.02
C LEU A 94 8.10 -9.55 -9.89
N VAL A 95 8.80 -10.21 -8.96
CA VAL A 95 9.49 -9.51 -7.87
C VAL A 95 10.64 -8.65 -8.40
N MET A 96 11.42 -9.11 -9.38
CA MET A 96 12.48 -8.30 -10.00
C MET A 96 11.93 -7.08 -10.74
N LEU A 97 10.83 -7.21 -11.48
CA LEU A 97 10.12 -6.09 -12.11
C LEU A 97 9.61 -5.08 -11.06
N PHE A 98 9.15 -5.59 -9.91
CA PHE A 98 8.73 -4.74 -8.81
C PHE A 98 9.91 -3.91 -8.24
N VAL A 99 11.07 -4.53 -8.02
CA VAL A 99 12.29 -3.84 -7.55
C VAL A 99 12.77 -2.80 -8.58
N LEU A 100 12.70 -3.15 -9.86
CA LEU A 100 13.05 -2.24 -10.94
C LEU A 100 12.13 -1.01 -10.96
N SER A 101 10.81 -1.21 -10.87
CA SER A 101 9.84 -0.10 -10.85
C SER A 101 10.02 0.82 -9.64
N MET A 102 10.43 0.25 -8.48
CA MET A 102 10.73 1.05 -7.29
C MET A 102 11.99 1.90 -7.49
N ASN A 103 13.05 1.32 -8.05
CA ASN A 103 14.27 2.07 -8.34
C ASN A 103 14.03 3.18 -9.37
N LEU A 104 13.20 2.95 -10.40
CA LEU A 104 12.80 4.01 -11.33
C LEU A 104 12.11 5.18 -10.60
N LEU A 105 11.19 4.88 -9.68
CA LEU A 105 10.52 5.91 -8.89
C LEU A 105 11.52 6.73 -8.03
N VAL A 106 12.54 6.07 -7.49
CA VAL A 106 13.52 6.70 -6.60
C VAL A 106 14.48 7.63 -7.34
N PHE A 107 14.93 7.22 -8.52
CA PHE A 107 15.95 7.96 -9.29
C PHE A 107 15.38 9.04 -10.22
N ILE A 108 14.09 8.99 -10.55
CA ILE A 108 13.50 9.91 -11.52
C ILE A 108 12.78 11.07 -10.81
N PRO A 109 13.25 12.34 -10.98
CA PRO A 109 12.66 13.50 -10.34
C PRO A 109 11.63 14.24 -11.21
N SER A 110 11.40 13.83 -12.45
CA SER A 110 10.40 14.44 -13.33
C SER A 110 9.05 13.73 -13.19
N LEU A 111 7.96 14.46 -12.95
CA LEU A 111 6.63 13.89 -12.73
C LEU A 111 6.14 12.95 -13.85
N PRO A 112 6.25 13.30 -15.15
CA PRO A 112 5.80 12.40 -16.21
C PRO A 112 6.59 11.09 -16.26
N ALA A 113 7.92 11.15 -16.07
CA ALA A 113 8.74 9.94 -16.08
C ALA A 113 8.65 9.16 -14.76
N LEU A 114 8.38 9.82 -13.63
CA LEU A 114 8.08 9.19 -12.35
C LEU A 114 6.84 8.29 -12.44
N LEU A 115 5.85 8.65 -13.27
CA LEU A 115 4.68 7.80 -13.53
C LEU A 115 5.05 6.40 -14.02
N LEU A 116 6.14 6.22 -14.77
CA LEU A 116 6.59 4.89 -15.18
C LEU A 116 6.89 3.99 -13.97
N GLY A 117 7.61 4.53 -12.98
CA GLY A 117 7.87 3.81 -11.73
C GLY A 117 6.61 3.62 -10.90
N TRP A 118 5.80 4.66 -10.80
CA TRP A 118 4.57 4.70 -10.01
C TRP A 118 3.51 3.71 -10.53
N ASP A 119 3.20 3.71 -11.82
CA ASP A 119 2.27 2.77 -12.45
C ASP A 119 2.84 1.36 -12.51
N GLY A 120 4.14 1.23 -12.77
CA GLY A 120 4.82 -0.05 -12.73
C GLY A 120 4.65 -0.75 -11.37
N LEU A 121 4.82 -0.03 -10.27
CA LEU A 121 4.53 -0.55 -8.92
C LEU A 121 3.08 -0.99 -8.77
N GLY A 122 2.12 -0.22 -9.28
CA GLY A 122 0.70 -0.53 -9.22
C GLY A 122 0.33 -1.82 -9.95
N ILE A 123 0.78 -1.96 -11.20
CA ILE A 123 0.48 -3.12 -12.04
C ILE A 123 1.14 -4.39 -11.51
N VAL A 124 2.43 -4.31 -11.16
CA VAL A 124 3.16 -5.48 -10.68
C VAL A 124 2.67 -5.93 -9.31
N SER A 125 2.28 -4.99 -8.42
CA SER A 125 1.69 -5.34 -7.13
C SER A 125 0.35 -6.06 -7.29
N PHE A 126 -0.49 -5.64 -8.24
CA PHE A 126 -1.71 -6.34 -8.59
C PHE A 126 -1.46 -7.78 -9.03
N ALA A 127 -0.50 -7.98 -9.95
CA ALA A 127 -0.13 -9.32 -10.41
C ALA A 127 0.39 -10.21 -9.26
N LEU A 128 1.11 -9.64 -8.29
CA LEU A 128 1.61 -10.35 -7.12
C LEU A 128 0.51 -10.66 -6.10
N VAL A 129 -0.50 -9.78 -5.92
CA VAL A 129 -1.65 -10.05 -5.03
C VAL A 129 -2.52 -11.17 -5.58
N ILE A 130 -2.74 -11.23 -6.89
CA ILE A 130 -3.56 -12.27 -7.55
C ILE A 130 -2.79 -13.57 -7.80
N TYR A 131 -1.56 -13.68 -7.32
CA TYR A 131 -0.70 -14.84 -7.61
C TYR A 131 -1.40 -16.20 -7.46
N TYR A 132 -2.20 -16.40 -6.41
CA TYR A 132 -2.95 -17.64 -6.15
C TYR A 132 -4.28 -17.77 -6.90
N GLN A 133 -4.75 -16.77 -7.62
CA GLN A 133 -5.96 -16.75 -8.45
C GLN A 133 -7.24 -17.22 -7.74
N ASN A 134 -7.36 -17.01 -6.43
CA ASN A 134 -8.55 -17.29 -5.65
C ASN A 134 -9.51 -16.09 -5.68
N MET A 135 -10.83 -16.32 -5.44
CA MET A 135 -11.83 -15.24 -5.37
C MET A 135 -11.48 -14.15 -4.34
N LYS A 136 -10.90 -14.54 -3.18
CA LYS A 136 -10.43 -13.58 -2.17
C LYS A 136 -9.27 -12.73 -2.69
N SER A 137 -8.31 -13.33 -3.40
CA SER A 137 -7.17 -12.61 -3.97
C SER A 137 -7.57 -11.71 -5.14
N LEU A 138 -8.57 -12.12 -5.94
CA LEU A 138 -9.15 -11.28 -7.00
C LEU A 138 -9.82 -10.03 -6.42
N GLY A 139 -10.70 -10.18 -5.43
CA GLY A 139 -11.35 -9.05 -4.75
C GLY A 139 -10.36 -8.10 -4.10
N ALA A 140 -9.34 -8.65 -3.42
CA ALA A 140 -8.27 -7.87 -2.82
C ALA A 140 -7.43 -7.13 -3.89
N GLY A 141 -7.11 -7.80 -4.99
CA GLY A 141 -6.38 -7.22 -6.12
C GLY A 141 -7.16 -6.07 -6.76
N MET A 142 -8.45 -6.21 -6.99
CA MET A 142 -9.30 -5.15 -7.54
C MET A 142 -9.34 -3.92 -6.62
N LEU A 143 -9.49 -4.12 -5.30
CA LEU A 143 -9.45 -3.02 -4.33
C LEU A 143 -8.12 -2.27 -4.38
N THR A 144 -7.00 -2.99 -4.44
CA THR A 144 -5.67 -2.35 -4.48
C THR A 144 -5.47 -1.54 -5.76
N VAL A 145 -5.90 -2.06 -6.91
CA VAL A 145 -5.76 -1.34 -8.19
C VAL A 145 -6.65 -0.11 -8.21
N LEU A 146 -7.93 -0.23 -7.87
CA LEU A 146 -8.87 0.89 -7.94
C LEU A 146 -8.45 2.03 -6.99
N ALA A 147 -8.02 1.69 -5.76
CA ALA A 147 -7.51 2.69 -4.83
C ALA A 147 -6.26 3.40 -5.35
N ASN A 148 -5.30 2.66 -5.91
CA ASN A 148 -4.09 3.23 -6.48
C ASN A 148 -4.37 4.07 -7.73
N ARG A 149 -5.34 3.68 -8.57
CA ARG A 149 -5.73 4.45 -9.77
C ARG A 149 -6.26 5.84 -9.44
N ILE A 150 -6.90 6.03 -8.30
CA ILE A 150 -7.27 7.38 -7.83
C ILE A 150 -6.02 8.24 -7.68
N GLY A 151 -4.94 7.71 -7.10
CA GLY A 151 -3.66 8.40 -6.99
C GLY A 151 -3.03 8.72 -8.34
N ASP A 152 -3.11 7.79 -9.30
CA ASP A 152 -2.58 7.97 -10.66
C ASP A 152 -3.27 9.14 -11.37
N VAL A 153 -4.60 9.24 -11.26
CA VAL A 153 -5.40 10.36 -11.81
C VAL A 153 -4.97 11.68 -11.17
N MET A 154 -4.71 11.70 -9.87
CA MET A 154 -4.27 12.93 -9.19
C MET A 154 -2.88 13.39 -9.64
N ILE A 155 -1.96 12.46 -9.93
CA ILE A 155 -0.66 12.80 -10.52
C ILE A 155 -0.83 13.33 -11.96
N LEU A 156 -1.70 12.73 -12.77
CA LEU A 156 -2.00 13.24 -14.12
C LEU A 156 -2.56 14.66 -14.09
N ILE A 157 -3.45 14.96 -13.13
CA ILE A 157 -3.97 16.33 -12.93
C ILE A 157 -2.83 17.29 -12.57
N SER A 158 -1.92 16.88 -11.66
CA SER A 158 -0.77 17.71 -11.30
C SER A 158 0.15 17.98 -12.49
N ILE A 159 0.40 16.97 -13.35
CA ILE A 159 1.19 17.12 -14.59
C ILE A 159 0.52 18.13 -15.53
N GLY A 160 -0.80 18.04 -15.70
CA GLY A 160 -1.56 18.96 -16.55
C GLY A 160 -1.49 20.41 -16.06
N ILE A 161 -1.57 20.65 -14.75
CA ILE A 161 -1.47 21.99 -14.19
C ILE A 161 -0.05 22.54 -14.29
N LEU A 162 0.98 21.71 -14.12
CA LEU A 162 2.40 22.12 -14.19
C LEU A 162 2.87 22.49 -15.59
N VAL A 163 2.10 22.19 -16.64
CA VAL A 163 2.35 22.75 -17.99
C VAL A 163 2.47 24.29 -17.94
N LEU A 164 1.76 24.94 -17.04
CA LEU A 164 1.86 26.40 -16.84
C LEU A 164 3.24 26.88 -16.42
N GLN A 165 4.05 26.02 -15.78
CA GLN A 165 5.44 26.32 -15.41
C GLN A 165 6.43 26.07 -16.55
N GLY A 166 6.02 25.36 -17.60
CA GLY A 166 6.89 24.99 -18.71
C GLY A 166 7.86 23.83 -18.45
N HIS A 167 7.87 23.26 -17.22
CA HIS A 167 8.70 22.13 -16.84
C HIS A 167 8.02 21.28 -15.75
N TRP A 168 8.46 20.03 -15.59
CA TRP A 168 7.92 19.06 -14.61
C TRP A 168 8.97 18.58 -13.61
N ILE A 169 10.07 19.29 -13.46
CA ILE A 169 11.20 18.90 -12.61
C ILE A 169 10.89 19.31 -11.17
N ILE A 170 10.90 18.35 -10.25
CA ILE A 170 10.53 18.54 -8.84
C ILE A 170 11.43 19.60 -8.16
N THR A 171 12.72 19.57 -8.45
CA THR A 171 13.71 20.46 -7.79
C THR A 171 13.61 21.92 -8.22
N LEU A 172 12.96 22.21 -9.34
CA LEU A 172 12.82 23.54 -9.92
C LEU A 172 11.41 24.14 -9.74
N MET A 173 10.52 23.47 -9.02
CA MET A 173 9.16 23.97 -8.80
C MET A 173 9.15 25.20 -7.90
N PHE A 174 8.38 26.21 -8.30
CA PHE A 174 8.16 27.44 -7.57
C PHE A 174 6.67 27.74 -7.40
N ASP A 175 6.34 28.67 -6.52
CA ASP A 175 4.96 29.05 -6.24
C ASP A 175 4.32 29.79 -7.42
N PHE A 176 3.08 29.44 -7.71
CA PHE A 176 2.27 30.05 -8.76
C PHE A 176 0.78 29.99 -8.35
N HIS A 177 -0.12 30.63 -9.13
CA HIS A 177 -1.54 30.76 -8.77
C HIS A 177 -2.27 29.44 -8.48
N LEU A 178 -1.83 28.32 -9.08
CA LEU A 178 -2.46 27.00 -8.88
C LEU A 178 -1.61 26.06 -8.02
N SER A 179 -0.59 26.57 -7.32
CA SER A 179 0.28 25.76 -6.45
C SER A 179 -0.50 24.98 -5.39
N MET A 180 -1.58 25.55 -4.86
CA MET A 180 -2.46 24.89 -3.90
C MET A 180 -3.16 23.66 -4.50
N LEU A 181 -3.63 23.71 -5.74
CA LEU A 181 -4.26 22.57 -6.41
C LEU A 181 -3.26 21.46 -6.69
N VAL A 182 -2.04 21.82 -7.12
CA VAL A 182 -0.95 20.84 -7.31
C VAL A 182 -0.57 20.20 -5.99
N SER A 183 -0.43 20.97 -4.91
CA SER A 183 -0.10 20.42 -3.60
C SER A 183 -1.18 19.48 -3.06
N LEU A 184 -2.46 19.80 -3.24
CA LEU A 184 -3.57 18.93 -2.89
C LEU A 184 -3.60 17.65 -3.72
N SER A 185 -3.35 17.74 -5.04
CA SER A 185 -3.35 16.56 -5.92
C SER A 185 -2.20 15.61 -5.56
N ILE A 186 -1.00 16.12 -5.29
CA ILE A 186 0.16 15.31 -4.85
C ILE A 186 -0.11 14.69 -3.46
N LEU A 187 -0.73 15.44 -2.55
CA LEU A 187 -1.09 14.93 -1.22
C LEU A 187 -2.05 13.74 -1.34
N ILE A 188 -3.14 13.87 -2.10
CA ILE A 188 -4.11 12.80 -2.29
C ILE A 188 -3.43 11.58 -2.95
N ALA A 189 -2.59 11.79 -3.97
CA ALA A 189 -1.83 10.70 -4.59
C ALA A 189 -0.94 9.95 -3.58
N ALA A 190 -0.26 10.67 -2.71
CA ALA A 190 0.56 10.07 -1.66
C ALA A 190 -0.29 9.31 -0.63
N MET A 191 -1.48 9.83 -0.27
CA MET A 191 -2.40 9.17 0.67
C MET A 191 -2.93 7.85 0.13
N THR A 192 -3.19 7.71 -1.16
CA THR A 192 -3.66 6.46 -1.76
C THR A 192 -2.62 5.35 -1.63
N LYS A 193 -1.36 5.60 -1.97
CA LYS A 193 -0.27 4.61 -1.87
C LYS A 193 0.11 4.32 -0.41
N SER A 194 0.18 5.34 0.45
CA SER A 194 0.50 5.17 1.86
C SER A 194 -0.69 4.67 2.71
N ALA A 195 -1.81 4.34 2.08
CA ALA A 195 -3.01 3.81 2.72
C ALA A 195 -3.54 4.66 3.89
N GLN A 196 -3.46 6.00 3.78
CA GLN A 196 -4.02 6.89 4.79
C GLN A 196 -5.56 6.93 4.69
N ILE A 197 -6.25 7.34 5.74
CA ILE A 197 -7.70 7.57 5.70
C ILE A 197 -8.00 8.60 4.58
N PRO A 198 -8.98 8.33 3.69
CA PRO A 198 -9.96 7.24 3.67
C PRO A 198 -9.51 5.96 2.92
N PHE A 199 -8.32 5.93 2.35
CA PHE A 199 -7.85 4.85 1.45
C PHE A 199 -7.17 3.68 2.19
N SER A 200 -7.45 3.45 3.47
CA SER A 200 -6.75 2.45 4.29
C SER A 200 -7.16 0.99 4.03
N SER A 201 -8.33 0.75 3.46
CA SER A 201 -8.96 -0.57 3.36
C SER A 201 -8.22 -1.59 2.49
N TRP A 202 -7.50 -1.14 1.47
CA TRP A 202 -6.81 -2.03 0.54
C TRP A 202 -5.61 -2.75 1.15
N LEU A 203 -4.92 -2.15 2.15
CA LEU A 203 -3.69 -2.73 2.69
C LEU A 203 -3.92 -4.05 3.45
N PRO A 204 -4.88 -4.17 4.39
CA PRO A 204 -5.19 -5.45 5.02
C PRO A 204 -5.82 -6.45 4.05
N ALA A 205 -6.57 -6.01 3.04
CA ALA A 205 -7.12 -6.89 2.01
C ALA A 205 -6.00 -7.54 1.16
N ALA A 206 -4.95 -6.78 0.85
CA ALA A 206 -3.79 -7.25 0.09
C ALA A 206 -2.98 -8.37 0.77
N MET A 207 -3.21 -8.65 2.07
CA MET A 207 -2.56 -9.76 2.79
C MET A 207 -2.99 -11.15 2.30
N ALA A 208 -3.91 -11.25 1.33
CA ALA A 208 -4.18 -12.48 0.59
C ALA A 208 -2.97 -13.00 -0.22
N ALA A 209 -1.99 -12.14 -0.47
CA ALA A 209 -0.74 -12.47 -1.15
C ALA A 209 0.15 -13.45 -0.35
N PRO A 210 1.12 -14.14 -1.03
CA PRO A 210 2.15 -14.92 -0.34
C PRO A 210 2.98 -14.07 0.63
N THR A 211 3.49 -14.66 1.71
CA THR A 211 4.27 -13.93 2.73
C THR A 211 5.52 -13.20 2.21
N PRO A 212 6.31 -13.73 1.24
CA PRO A 212 7.41 -12.95 0.67
C PRO A 212 6.97 -11.66 -0.03
N VAL A 213 5.77 -11.68 -0.66
CA VAL A 213 5.19 -10.48 -1.28
C VAL A 213 4.77 -9.48 -0.21
N SER A 214 4.11 -9.93 0.86
CA SER A 214 3.72 -9.02 1.95
C SER A 214 4.92 -8.38 2.64
N ALA A 215 6.04 -9.12 2.78
CA ALA A 215 7.28 -8.61 3.35
C ALA A 215 7.94 -7.52 2.48
N LEU A 216 7.84 -7.60 1.15
CA LEU A 216 8.48 -6.64 0.27
C LEU A 216 7.52 -5.53 -0.16
N VAL A 217 6.35 -5.90 -0.72
CA VAL A 217 5.42 -4.94 -1.34
C VAL A 217 4.72 -4.10 -0.28
N HIS A 218 4.09 -4.74 0.71
CA HIS A 218 3.17 -4.07 1.63
C HIS A 218 3.82 -3.54 2.90
N SER A 219 5.08 -3.91 3.20
CA SER A 219 5.79 -3.39 4.37
C SER A 219 6.83 -2.32 4.03
N SER A 220 7.68 -2.57 3.02
CA SER A 220 8.91 -1.78 2.84
C SER A 220 8.96 -0.90 1.60
N THR A 221 8.10 -1.13 0.58
CA THR A 221 8.32 -0.46 -0.71
C THR A 221 7.08 0.24 -1.29
N LEU A 222 6.00 -0.45 -1.67
CA LEU A 222 4.87 0.18 -2.33
C LEU A 222 4.23 1.27 -1.46
N VAL A 223 4.03 0.99 -0.19
CA VAL A 223 3.37 1.90 0.75
C VAL A 223 4.30 3.07 1.10
N THR A 224 5.60 2.82 1.16
CA THR A 224 6.62 3.85 1.40
C THR A 224 6.85 4.76 0.20
N ALA A 225 6.44 4.36 -1.01
CA ALA A 225 6.50 5.20 -2.20
C ALA A 225 5.70 6.51 -2.04
N GLY A 226 4.54 6.47 -1.36
CA GLY A 226 3.78 7.68 -1.03
C GLY A 226 4.51 8.62 -0.08
N VAL A 227 5.15 8.07 0.96
CA VAL A 227 5.97 8.84 1.91
C VAL A 227 7.18 9.45 1.19
N PHE A 228 7.88 8.67 0.37
CA PHE A 228 9.04 9.12 -0.39
C PHE A 228 8.69 10.25 -1.36
N LEU A 229 7.55 10.16 -2.04
CA LEU A 229 7.06 11.22 -2.91
C LEU A 229 6.88 12.53 -2.14
N LEU A 230 6.25 12.52 -0.96
CA LEU A 230 6.09 13.73 -0.16
C LEU A 230 7.43 14.28 0.35
N ILE A 231 8.38 13.44 0.69
CA ILE A 231 9.74 13.88 1.09
C ILE A 231 10.42 14.59 -0.07
N ARG A 232 10.32 14.08 -1.29
CA ARG A 232 10.90 14.69 -2.49
C ARG A 232 10.26 16.02 -2.85
N PHE A 233 8.94 16.11 -2.76
CA PHE A 233 8.18 17.33 -3.03
C PHE A 233 8.13 18.30 -1.86
N PHE A 234 8.70 17.95 -0.71
CA PHE A 234 8.57 18.75 0.51
C PHE A 234 8.97 20.22 0.36
N PRO A 235 10.05 20.60 -0.35
CA PRO A 235 10.40 22.01 -0.54
C PRO A 235 9.26 22.82 -1.19
N PHE A 236 8.61 22.26 -2.19
CA PHE A 236 7.45 22.87 -2.85
C PHE A 236 6.19 22.81 -1.97
N LEU A 237 5.91 21.66 -1.34
CA LEU A 237 4.71 21.47 -0.53
C LEU A 237 4.71 22.33 0.75
N SER A 238 5.87 22.61 1.29
CA SER A 238 6.03 23.42 2.52
C SER A 238 5.63 24.88 2.35
N THR A 239 5.60 25.40 1.12
CA THR A 239 5.14 26.76 0.84
C THR A 239 3.64 26.93 1.04
N CYS A 240 2.86 25.84 0.90
CA CYS A 240 1.42 25.82 1.14
C CYS A 240 1.14 25.54 2.63
N SER A 241 0.64 26.53 3.38
CA SER A 241 0.33 26.39 4.82
C SER A 241 -0.66 25.26 5.13
N PHE A 242 -1.69 25.14 4.31
CA PHE A 242 -2.74 24.13 4.43
C PHE A 242 -2.22 22.67 4.36
N PHE A 243 -1.15 22.43 3.62
CA PHE A 243 -0.58 21.09 3.44
C PHE A 243 -0.19 20.43 4.77
N LYS A 244 0.56 21.14 5.59
CA LYS A 244 1.08 20.60 6.86
C LYS A 244 -0.03 20.23 7.83
N GLU A 245 -1.02 21.10 7.98
CA GLU A 245 -2.13 20.90 8.92
C GLU A 245 -3.01 19.70 8.55
N VAL A 246 -3.39 19.61 7.27
CA VAL A 246 -4.22 18.50 6.78
C VAL A 246 -3.48 17.17 6.88
N LEU A 247 -2.21 17.14 6.47
CA LEU A 247 -1.41 15.93 6.55
C LEU A 247 -1.24 15.46 7.99
N PHE A 248 -0.96 16.37 8.92
CA PHE A 248 -0.82 16.08 10.34
C PHE A 248 -2.12 15.50 10.92
N PHE A 249 -3.27 16.13 10.66
CA PHE A 249 -4.56 15.66 11.14
C PHE A 249 -4.90 14.25 10.65
N ILE A 250 -4.80 14.00 9.34
CA ILE A 250 -5.10 12.70 8.75
C ILE A 250 -4.15 11.62 9.26
N SER A 251 -2.87 11.94 9.40
CA SER A 251 -1.86 10.99 9.88
C SER A 251 -2.10 10.55 11.32
N VAL A 252 -2.48 11.45 12.21
CA VAL A 252 -2.81 11.11 13.61
C VAL A 252 -4.05 10.22 13.68
N LEU A 253 -5.08 10.50 12.90
CA LEU A 253 -6.28 9.66 12.83
C LEU A 253 -5.96 8.25 12.30
N THR A 254 -5.14 8.13 11.25
CA THR A 254 -4.75 6.82 10.71
C THR A 254 -3.93 6.02 11.72
N LEU A 255 -3.02 6.67 12.43
CA LEU A 255 -2.21 6.06 13.46
C LEU A 255 -3.08 5.47 14.58
N LEU A 256 -4.06 6.22 15.04
CA LEU A 256 -4.98 5.79 16.10
C LEU A 256 -5.89 4.66 15.62
N MET A 257 -6.54 4.81 14.47
CA MET A 257 -7.40 3.78 13.88
C MET A 257 -6.68 2.46 13.72
N ALA A 258 -5.46 2.49 13.16
CA ALA A 258 -4.67 1.30 12.91
C ALA A 258 -4.19 0.64 14.21
N GLY A 259 -3.78 1.44 15.20
CA GLY A 259 -3.36 0.94 16.52
C GLY A 259 -4.48 0.23 17.27
N ILE A 260 -5.68 0.79 17.26
CA ILE A 260 -6.86 0.15 17.87
C ILE A 260 -7.24 -1.10 17.08
N GLY A 261 -7.35 -1.01 15.73
CA GLY A 261 -7.72 -2.13 14.88
C GLY A 261 -6.80 -3.35 15.05
N ALA A 262 -5.48 -3.11 15.15
CA ALA A 262 -4.49 -4.17 15.36
C ALA A 262 -4.70 -4.96 16.67
N ASN A 263 -5.25 -4.32 17.71
CA ASN A 263 -5.55 -4.99 18.99
C ASN A 263 -6.77 -5.91 18.93
N TYR A 264 -7.67 -5.72 17.96
CA TYR A 264 -8.88 -6.54 17.83
C TYR A 264 -8.79 -7.62 16.75
N GLU A 265 -7.89 -7.49 15.77
CA GLU A 265 -7.69 -8.47 14.71
C GLU A 265 -7.06 -9.77 15.24
N ASN A 266 -7.42 -10.91 14.61
CA ASN A 266 -6.94 -12.23 14.97
C ASN A 266 -5.97 -12.86 13.97
N ASP A 267 -5.96 -12.38 12.73
CA ASP A 267 -5.06 -12.87 11.68
C ASP A 267 -3.65 -12.26 11.84
N LEU A 268 -2.62 -13.10 12.00
CA LEU A 268 -1.24 -12.70 12.20
C LEU A 268 -0.75 -11.72 11.11
N LYS A 269 -1.00 -12.03 9.83
CA LYS A 269 -0.62 -11.14 8.72
C LYS A 269 -1.33 -9.80 8.79
N LYS A 270 -2.62 -9.77 9.13
CA LYS A 270 -3.38 -8.52 9.21
C LYS A 270 -2.94 -7.66 10.39
N ILE A 271 -2.58 -8.26 11.53
CA ILE A 271 -2.03 -7.50 12.67
C ILE A 271 -0.73 -6.80 12.27
N ILE A 272 0.18 -7.52 11.60
CA ILE A 272 1.43 -6.93 11.13
C ILE A 272 1.15 -5.85 10.07
N ALA A 273 0.13 -6.02 9.20
CA ALA A 273 -0.28 -5.02 8.23
C ALA A 273 -0.87 -3.76 8.87
N LEU A 274 -1.73 -3.89 9.85
CA LEU A 274 -2.26 -2.74 10.60
C LEU A 274 -1.14 -2.03 11.39
N SER A 275 -0.17 -2.79 11.87
CA SER A 275 1.01 -2.21 12.50
C SER A 275 1.94 -1.50 11.51
N THR A 276 2.00 -1.88 10.21
CA THR A 276 2.68 -1.07 9.19
C THR A 276 1.93 0.23 8.93
N LEU A 277 0.60 0.17 8.87
CA LEU A 277 -0.24 1.33 8.66
C LEU A 277 -0.10 2.35 9.80
N SER A 278 -0.02 1.89 11.06
CA SER A 278 0.23 2.78 12.19
C SER A 278 1.59 3.48 12.10
N GLN A 279 2.67 2.77 11.70
CA GLN A 279 3.99 3.39 11.55
C GLN A 279 4.06 4.35 10.35
N LEU A 280 3.32 4.07 9.29
CA LEU A 280 3.15 5.03 8.19
C LEU A 280 2.45 6.32 8.67
N GLY A 281 1.48 6.20 9.57
CA GLY A 281 0.90 7.34 10.25
C GLY A 281 1.96 8.18 10.98
N VAL A 282 2.92 7.56 11.68
CA VAL A 282 4.05 8.26 12.33
C VAL A 282 4.93 8.98 11.31
N MET A 283 5.24 8.36 10.15
CA MET A 283 6.03 8.99 9.10
C MET A 283 5.32 10.20 8.49
N MET A 284 4.04 10.05 8.17
CA MET A 284 3.24 11.15 7.62
C MET A 284 3.07 12.29 8.62
N MET A 285 2.94 11.95 9.90
CA MET A 285 2.91 12.93 11.00
C MET A 285 4.20 13.73 11.07
N SER A 286 5.36 13.09 10.96
CA SER A 286 6.65 13.78 10.98
C SER A 286 6.85 14.72 9.78
N ILE A 287 6.33 14.37 8.59
CA ILE A 287 6.30 15.28 7.44
C ILE A 287 5.35 16.46 7.71
N GLY A 288 4.18 16.20 8.30
CA GLY A 288 3.23 17.24 8.71
C GLY A 288 3.79 18.23 9.71
N MET A 289 4.67 17.78 10.62
CA MET A 289 5.45 18.64 11.53
C MET A 289 6.58 19.41 10.83
N GLY A 290 6.84 19.19 9.56
CA GLY A 290 7.89 19.88 8.83
C GLY A 290 9.27 19.23 8.88
N MET A 291 9.37 17.96 9.30
CA MET A 291 10.62 17.22 9.47
C MET A 291 10.76 16.03 8.51
N PRO A 292 11.00 16.29 7.20
CA PRO A 292 11.03 15.22 6.18
C PRO A 292 12.20 14.25 6.35
N PHE A 293 13.36 14.72 6.85
CA PHE A 293 14.52 13.86 7.07
C PHE A 293 14.32 12.86 8.22
N LEU A 294 13.58 13.24 9.25
CA LEU A 294 13.21 12.31 10.31
C LEU A 294 12.22 11.25 9.81
N ALA A 295 11.28 11.65 8.95
CA ALA A 295 10.41 10.71 8.26
C ALA A 295 11.22 9.70 7.44
N LEU A 296 12.24 10.17 6.70
CA LEU A 296 13.14 9.33 5.92
C LEU A 296 13.92 8.35 6.81
N PHE A 297 14.46 8.84 7.92
CA PHE A 297 15.18 8.01 8.89
C PHE A 297 14.28 6.90 9.44
N HIS A 298 13.08 7.26 9.89
CA HIS A 298 12.12 6.28 10.38
C HIS A 298 11.67 5.31 9.28
N LEU A 299 11.58 5.76 8.04
CA LEU A 299 11.27 4.90 6.90
C LEU A 299 12.31 3.79 6.71
N TYR A 300 13.59 4.08 6.84
CA TYR A 300 14.66 3.08 6.68
C TYR A 300 14.63 2.05 7.82
N THR A 301 14.57 2.52 9.06
CA THR A 301 14.48 1.62 10.21
C THR A 301 13.22 0.75 10.17
N HIS A 302 12.08 1.37 9.84
CA HIS A 302 10.80 0.68 9.68
C HIS A 302 10.85 -0.42 8.62
N ALA A 303 11.41 -0.14 7.46
CA ALA A 303 11.50 -1.11 6.37
C ALA A 303 12.25 -2.37 6.81
N LEU A 304 13.34 -2.24 7.58
CA LEU A 304 14.14 -3.36 8.06
C LEU A 304 13.39 -4.22 9.09
N PHE A 305 12.88 -3.64 10.17
CA PHE A 305 12.23 -4.46 11.21
C PHE A 305 10.87 -4.99 10.77
N LYS A 306 10.16 -4.33 9.85
CA LYS A 306 8.90 -4.87 9.31
C LYS A 306 9.11 -6.01 8.32
N ALA A 307 10.11 -5.90 7.45
CA ALA A 307 10.50 -7.03 6.61
C ALA A 307 10.83 -8.25 7.47
N LEU A 308 11.60 -8.07 8.56
CA LEU A 308 11.92 -9.13 9.51
C LEU A 308 10.66 -9.74 10.13
N LEU A 309 9.70 -8.92 10.61
CA LEU A 309 8.44 -9.42 11.18
C LEU A 309 7.65 -10.29 10.20
N PHE A 310 7.52 -9.85 8.95
CA PHE A 310 6.81 -10.63 7.94
C PHE A 310 7.52 -11.93 7.57
N LEU A 311 8.86 -11.94 7.50
CA LEU A 311 9.61 -13.18 7.24
C LEU A 311 9.49 -14.17 8.40
N CYS A 312 9.61 -13.71 9.64
CA CYS A 312 9.40 -14.54 10.82
C CYS A 312 7.96 -15.09 10.88
N ALA A 313 6.96 -14.24 10.63
CA ALA A 313 5.57 -14.66 10.53
C ALA A 313 5.37 -15.69 9.41
N GLY A 314 6.01 -15.50 8.26
CA GLY A 314 6.00 -16.47 7.17
C GLY A 314 6.58 -17.82 7.56
N ALA A 315 7.72 -17.83 8.24
CA ALA A 315 8.32 -19.06 8.76
C ALA A 315 7.39 -19.78 9.76
N ILE A 316 6.74 -19.03 10.65
CA ILE A 316 5.78 -19.58 11.61
C ILE A 316 4.57 -20.20 10.88
N ILE A 317 3.98 -19.50 9.92
CA ILE A 317 2.82 -19.98 9.14
C ILE A 317 3.20 -21.23 8.34
N HIS A 318 4.35 -21.25 7.70
CA HIS A 318 4.84 -22.39 6.95
C HIS A 318 5.01 -23.64 7.85
N ASN A 319 5.55 -23.46 9.05
CA ASN A 319 5.74 -24.54 10.03
C ASN A 319 4.44 -24.96 10.74
N SER A 320 3.38 -24.11 10.76
CA SER A 320 2.10 -24.37 11.44
C SER A 320 0.98 -24.80 10.48
N ALA A 321 1.30 -25.58 9.44
CA ALA A 321 0.33 -26.09 8.47
C ALA A 321 -0.57 -24.99 7.85
N ASN A 322 0.02 -23.82 7.55
CA ASN A 322 -0.65 -22.65 6.96
C ASN A 322 -1.76 -22.00 7.82
N THR A 323 -1.82 -22.28 9.11
CA THR A 323 -2.72 -21.57 10.01
C THR A 323 -2.27 -20.11 10.19
N GLN A 324 -3.21 -19.16 10.10
CA GLN A 324 -2.92 -17.71 10.23
C GLN A 324 -3.55 -17.11 11.49
N ASP A 325 -4.50 -17.81 12.12
CA ASP A 325 -5.21 -17.34 13.30
C ASP A 325 -4.35 -17.49 14.56
N ILE A 326 -4.09 -16.39 15.29
CA ILE A 326 -3.27 -16.37 16.50
C ILE A 326 -3.91 -17.22 17.61
N ARG A 327 -5.24 -17.33 17.63
CA ARG A 327 -5.96 -18.11 18.65
C ARG A 327 -5.66 -19.59 18.58
N SER A 328 -5.30 -20.09 17.42
CA SER A 328 -4.93 -21.49 17.21
C SER A 328 -3.43 -21.76 17.37
N MET A 329 -2.62 -20.71 17.54
CA MET A 329 -1.18 -20.81 17.71
C MET A 329 -0.81 -20.90 19.20
N GLY A 330 0.44 -21.14 19.50
CA GLY A 330 1.01 -21.12 20.85
C GLY A 330 2.19 -22.06 20.99
N MET A 331 2.99 -21.85 22.04
CA MET A 331 4.13 -22.68 22.45
C MET A 331 5.18 -22.94 21.35
N ILE A 332 5.35 -21.96 20.45
CA ILE A 332 6.33 -22.07 19.36
C ILE A 332 7.75 -21.95 19.90
N PHE A 333 7.90 -21.36 21.11
CA PHE A 333 9.19 -21.09 21.74
C PHE A 333 10.14 -22.30 21.78
N ASN A 334 9.63 -23.48 22.09
CA ASN A 334 10.46 -24.69 22.17
C ASN A 334 10.81 -25.29 20.80
N GLN A 335 10.11 -24.91 19.74
CA GLN A 335 10.20 -25.55 18.43
C GLN A 335 11.05 -24.78 17.41
N ALA A 336 11.03 -23.44 17.50
CA ALA A 336 11.68 -22.55 16.55
C ALA A 336 12.37 -21.37 17.27
N PRO A 337 13.46 -21.60 17.99
CA PRO A 337 14.10 -20.61 18.88
C PRO A 337 14.68 -19.42 18.10
N LEU A 338 15.25 -19.62 16.91
CA LEU A 338 15.87 -18.56 16.11
C LEU A 338 14.83 -17.62 15.53
N THR A 339 13.75 -18.14 14.93
CA THR A 339 12.68 -17.32 14.37
C THR A 339 12.00 -16.50 15.46
N ILE A 340 11.86 -17.05 16.67
CA ILE A 340 11.28 -16.36 17.82
C ILE A 340 12.20 -15.25 18.33
N ALA A 341 13.49 -15.50 18.44
CA ALA A 341 14.45 -14.47 18.83
C ALA A 341 14.39 -13.29 17.83
N CYS A 342 14.40 -13.57 16.54
CA CYS A 342 14.28 -12.55 15.50
C CYS A 342 12.95 -11.78 15.56
N MET A 343 11.83 -12.48 15.82
CA MET A 343 10.52 -11.86 15.97
C MET A 343 10.43 -10.96 17.20
N ASN A 344 11.02 -11.37 18.33
CA ASN A 344 11.07 -10.55 19.53
C ASN A 344 11.94 -9.30 19.33
N ILE A 345 13.10 -9.40 18.67
CA ILE A 345 13.93 -8.25 18.31
C ILE A 345 13.11 -7.26 17.46
N ALA A 346 12.38 -7.74 16.48
CA ALA A 346 11.56 -6.90 15.62
C ALA A 346 10.36 -6.28 16.38
N ASN A 347 9.72 -6.99 17.29
CA ASN A 347 8.65 -6.45 18.14
C ASN A 347 9.18 -5.38 19.11
N LEU A 348 10.31 -5.62 19.74
CA LEU A 348 10.96 -4.66 20.65
C LEU A 348 11.42 -3.41 19.87
N SER A 349 11.96 -3.56 18.67
CA SER A 349 12.33 -2.41 17.84
C SER A 349 11.09 -1.59 17.41
N LEU A 350 9.97 -2.24 17.15
CA LEU A 350 8.70 -1.58 16.86
C LEU A 350 8.15 -0.82 18.07
N CYS A 351 8.26 -1.35 19.26
CA CYS A 351 7.87 -0.67 20.49
C CYS A 351 8.72 0.57 20.77
N GLY A 352 9.97 0.59 20.32
CA GLY A 352 10.94 1.62 20.66
C GLY A 352 11.75 1.25 21.90
N ALA A 353 12.08 -0.04 22.10
CA ALA A 353 12.94 -0.44 23.20
C ALA A 353 14.32 0.21 23.07
N PRO A 354 14.94 0.68 24.18
CA PRO A 354 16.22 1.38 24.16
C PRO A 354 17.31 0.61 23.39
N PHE A 355 18.15 1.35 22.68
CA PHE A 355 19.27 0.88 21.87
C PHE A 355 18.93 0.03 20.63
N LEU A 356 17.64 -0.20 20.32
CA LEU A 356 17.22 -0.79 19.04
C LEU A 356 16.90 0.29 18.01
N SER A 357 16.83 -0.10 16.72
CA SER A 357 16.67 0.87 15.63
C SER A 357 15.44 1.76 15.75
N GLY A 358 14.33 1.24 16.28
CA GLY A 358 13.09 2.00 16.48
C GLY A 358 13.19 3.09 17.54
N PHE A 359 14.03 2.93 18.56
CA PHE A 359 14.25 3.92 19.58
C PHE A 359 14.82 5.22 19.00
N TYR A 360 15.89 5.12 18.21
CA TYR A 360 16.55 6.28 17.64
C TYR A 360 15.65 7.11 16.71
N SER A 361 14.71 6.49 16.02
CA SER A 361 13.84 7.18 15.06
C SER A 361 12.48 7.56 15.65
N LYS A 362 11.76 6.62 16.25
CA LYS A 362 10.38 6.82 16.72
C LYS A 362 10.31 7.74 17.93
N ASP A 363 11.16 7.51 18.93
CA ASP A 363 11.14 8.32 20.14
C ASP A 363 11.52 9.77 19.85
N LEU A 364 12.46 9.99 18.95
CA LEU A 364 12.85 11.33 18.52
C LEU A 364 11.68 12.06 17.82
N ILE A 365 10.89 11.37 17.00
CA ILE A 365 9.67 11.95 16.38
C ILE A 365 8.63 12.31 17.46
N LEU A 366 8.44 11.45 18.46
CA LEU A 366 7.51 11.71 19.56
C LEU A 366 7.98 12.87 20.44
N GLU A 367 9.25 12.96 20.71
CA GLU A 367 9.84 14.09 21.45
C GLU A 367 9.63 15.41 20.73
N ILE A 368 9.83 15.44 19.41
CA ILE A 368 9.61 16.65 18.61
C ILE A 368 8.13 17.03 18.57
N SER A 369 7.20 16.05 18.57
CA SER A 369 5.78 16.35 18.64
C SER A 369 5.35 17.07 19.93
N LEU A 370 6.14 16.97 21.01
CA LEU A 370 5.95 17.73 22.25
C LEU A 370 6.57 19.13 22.20
N PHE A 371 7.58 19.32 21.34
CA PHE A 371 8.26 20.61 21.20
C PHE A 371 7.51 21.56 20.27
N GLU A 372 6.91 21.03 19.22
CA GLU A 372 6.11 21.82 18.26
C GLU A 372 4.79 22.28 18.92
N PRO A 373 4.35 23.54 18.67
CA PRO A 373 3.10 24.06 19.22
C PRO A 373 1.87 23.44 18.54
N THR A 374 1.68 22.15 18.74
CA THR A 374 0.55 21.42 18.20
C THR A 374 -0.63 21.44 19.17
N ASN A 375 -1.85 21.18 18.65
CA ASN A 375 -3.04 21.11 19.49
C ASN A 375 -2.90 19.98 20.51
N PHE A 376 -3.13 20.27 21.79
CA PHE A 376 -3.04 19.33 22.93
C PHE A 376 -3.84 18.04 22.68
N LEU A 377 -5.02 18.12 22.09
CA LEU A 377 -5.83 16.96 21.74
C LEU A 377 -5.10 16.02 20.77
N MET A 378 -4.40 16.56 19.78
CA MET A 378 -3.64 15.76 18.82
C MET A 378 -2.46 15.05 19.47
N VAL A 379 -1.73 15.74 20.34
CA VAL A 379 -0.64 15.16 21.13
C VAL A 379 -1.16 14.00 22.00
N PHE A 380 -2.27 14.20 22.68
CA PHE A 380 -2.91 13.13 23.46
C PHE A 380 -3.25 11.90 22.61
N LEU A 381 -3.84 12.10 21.41
CA LEU A 381 -4.15 11.00 20.50
C LEU A 381 -2.89 10.27 20.00
N ILE A 382 -1.79 10.98 19.75
CA ILE A 382 -0.50 10.41 19.37
C ILE A 382 0.02 9.49 20.47
N PHE A 383 0.07 9.96 21.71
CA PHE A 383 0.55 9.15 22.84
C PHE A 383 -0.36 7.96 23.15
N LEU A 384 -1.67 8.12 23.03
CA LEU A 384 -2.60 7.02 23.15
C LEU A 384 -2.33 5.95 22.09
N ALA A 385 -2.14 6.38 20.84
CA ALA A 385 -1.85 5.45 19.74
C ALA A 385 -0.49 4.75 19.91
N THR A 386 0.54 5.43 20.45
CA THR A 386 1.84 4.80 20.74
C THR A 386 1.72 3.76 21.85
N GLY A 387 0.91 3.99 22.89
CA GLY A 387 0.58 2.96 23.88
C GLY A 387 -0.10 1.74 23.25
N MET A 388 -1.02 1.95 22.28
CA MET A 388 -1.63 0.84 21.54
C MET A 388 -0.62 0.06 20.68
N THR A 389 0.46 0.69 20.18
CA THR A 389 1.52 -0.05 19.47
C THR A 389 2.25 -1.03 20.35
N ALA A 390 2.51 -0.67 21.60
CA ALA A 390 3.09 -1.57 22.59
C ALA A 390 2.12 -2.71 22.93
N ALA A 391 0.84 -2.41 23.05
CA ALA A 391 -0.18 -3.38 23.40
C ALA A 391 -0.33 -4.50 22.34
N TYR A 392 -0.49 -4.18 21.06
CA TYR A 392 -0.66 -5.24 20.05
C TYR A 392 0.62 -6.04 19.82
N SER A 393 1.83 -5.46 19.96
CA SER A 393 3.08 -6.20 19.81
C SER A 393 3.27 -7.22 20.93
N LEU A 394 2.90 -6.87 22.15
CA LEU A 394 2.94 -7.77 23.28
C LEU A 394 1.85 -8.86 23.15
N ARG A 395 0.62 -8.49 22.72
CA ARG A 395 -0.42 -9.46 22.43
C ARG A 395 0.04 -10.48 21.38
N LEU A 396 0.70 -10.02 20.31
CA LEU A 396 1.20 -10.91 19.27
C LEU A 396 2.24 -11.87 19.84
N SER A 397 3.19 -11.42 20.64
CA SER A 397 4.21 -12.28 21.24
C SER A 397 3.61 -13.28 22.26
N PHE A 398 2.67 -12.87 23.07
CA PHE A 398 2.01 -13.76 24.03
C PHE A 398 1.19 -14.84 23.32
N CYS A 399 0.32 -14.48 22.36
CA CYS A 399 -0.53 -15.45 21.70
C CYS A 399 0.23 -16.44 20.83
N SER A 400 1.23 -15.98 20.09
CA SER A 400 1.93 -16.84 19.15
C SER A 400 3.12 -17.57 19.74
N LEU A 401 3.88 -16.93 20.67
CA LEU A 401 5.18 -17.45 21.10
C LEU A 401 5.11 -18.15 22.46
N TRP A 402 4.54 -17.50 23.48
CA TRP A 402 4.63 -17.93 24.87
C TRP A 402 3.36 -18.61 25.40
N GLY A 403 2.21 -18.38 24.80
CA GLY A 403 0.95 -18.98 25.23
C GLY A 403 0.93 -20.49 25.08
N SER A 404 -0.01 -21.15 25.77
CA SER A 404 -0.23 -22.61 25.64
C SER A 404 -0.55 -23.01 24.21
N SER A 405 -0.06 -24.15 23.75
CA SER A 405 -0.35 -24.66 22.42
C SER A 405 -1.84 -25.00 22.29
N LYS A 406 -2.54 -24.31 21.41
CA LYS A 406 -3.94 -24.55 21.08
C LYS A 406 -4.09 -25.23 19.71
N ASN A 407 -2.98 -25.64 19.09
CA ASN A 407 -2.95 -26.31 17.80
C ASN A 407 -3.44 -27.77 17.90
N LEU A 408 -4.18 -28.18 16.88
CA LEU A 408 -4.44 -29.58 16.57
C LEU A 408 -3.13 -30.27 16.18
N PRO A 409 -3.03 -31.58 16.17
CA PRO A 409 -1.96 -32.45 16.63
C PRO A 409 -0.54 -31.91 16.46
N TYR A 410 0.32 -32.32 17.35
CA TYR A 410 1.71 -31.90 17.47
C TYR A 410 2.52 -32.25 16.20
N HIS A 411 2.73 -31.27 15.33
CA HIS A 411 3.70 -31.40 14.26
C HIS A 411 5.07 -30.93 14.76
N ALA A 412 6.09 -31.78 14.61
CA ALA A 412 7.46 -31.42 14.92
C ALA A 412 7.89 -30.28 13.96
N LYS A 413 8.02 -29.10 14.48
CA LYS A 413 8.46 -27.91 13.73
C LYS A 413 9.99 -27.83 13.83
N HIS A 414 10.68 -27.84 12.71
CA HIS A 414 12.14 -27.80 12.67
C HIS A 414 12.64 -26.59 11.87
N GLU A 415 13.61 -25.87 12.43
CA GLU A 415 14.33 -24.77 11.78
C GLU A 415 15.51 -25.31 10.95
N LYS A 416 15.28 -26.20 9.97
CA LYS A 416 16.36 -26.83 9.19
C LYS A 416 16.73 -26.04 7.93
N ASP A 417 15.91 -25.09 7.49
CA ASP A 417 16.09 -24.42 6.22
C ASP A 417 17.12 -23.29 6.31
N TYR A 418 18.30 -23.53 5.74
CA TYR A 418 19.40 -22.56 5.71
C TYR A 418 18.99 -21.20 5.11
N TYR A 419 18.22 -21.21 4.02
CA TYR A 419 17.81 -19.98 3.33
C TYR A 419 16.85 -19.13 4.17
N ILE A 420 15.96 -19.73 4.94
CA ILE A 420 15.07 -19.03 5.87
C ILE A 420 15.89 -18.43 7.00
N ASN A 421 16.77 -19.23 7.61
CA ASN A 421 17.57 -18.80 8.76
C ASN A 421 18.57 -17.70 8.40
N SER A 422 19.23 -17.80 7.25
CA SER A 422 20.18 -16.77 6.80
C SER A 422 19.50 -15.45 6.50
N SER A 423 18.33 -15.46 5.84
CA SER A 423 17.58 -14.24 5.54
C SER A 423 17.04 -13.53 6.78
N THR A 424 16.56 -14.28 7.79
CA THR A 424 16.07 -13.71 9.05
C THR A 424 17.20 -13.18 9.91
N LEU A 425 18.36 -13.88 9.97
CA LEU A 425 19.54 -13.42 10.71
C LEU A 425 20.13 -12.13 10.11
N THR A 426 20.28 -12.03 8.80
CA THR A 426 20.81 -10.82 8.17
C THR A 426 19.93 -9.60 8.46
N LEU A 427 18.60 -9.73 8.34
CA LEU A 427 17.68 -8.64 8.68
C LEU A 427 17.62 -8.33 10.18
N SER A 428 17.80 -9.32 11.06
CA SER A 428 17.84 -9.06 12.51
C SER A 428 19.06 -8.27 12.92
N LEU A 429 20.23 -8.56 12.35
CA LEU A 429 21.45 -7.77 12.54
C LEU A 429 21.25 -6.33 12.05
N CYS A 430 20.66 -6.16 10.85
CA CYS A 430 20.32 -4.84 10.35
C CYS A 430 19.32 -4.10 11.26
N ALA A 431 18.30 -4.78 11.79
CA ALA A 431 17.32 -4.17 12.69
C ALA A 431 17.91 -3.70 14.03
N ILE A 432 19.00 -4.29 14.48
CA ILE A 432 19.73 -3.85 15.69
C ILE A 432 20.64 -2.67 15.37
N LEU A 433 21.49 -2.82 14.36
CA LEU A 433 22.61 -1.91 14.09
C LEU A 433 22.22 -0.67 13.29
N ALA A 434 21.25 -0.79 12.40
CA ALA A 434 20.91 0.29 11.47
C ALA A 434 20.51 1.60 12.16
N GLY A 435 19.86 1.54 13.32
CA GLY A 435 19.47 2.74 14.06
C GLY A 435 20.66 3.60 14.46
N PHE A 436 21.68 2.99 15.02
CA PHE A 436 22.90 3.67 15.45
C PHE A 436 23.70 4.23 14.25
N PHE A 437 23.89 3.43 13.21
CA PHE A 437 24.63 3.89 12.03
C PHE A 437 23.90 5.01 11.27
N LEU A 438 22.61 4.86 11.06
CA LEU A 438 21.82 5.85 10.32
C LEU A 438 21.65 7.15 11.12
N GLN A 439 21.58 7.11 12.45
CA GLN A 439 21.52 8.31 13.26
C GLN A 439 22.72 9.22 13.00
N ASN A 440 23.92 8.67 12.96
CA ASN A 440 25.14 9.44 12.68
C ASN A 440 25.11 10.08 11.28
N ILE A 441 24.53 9.40 10.31
CA ILE A 441 24.34 9.90 8.95
C ILE A 441 23.32 11.05 8.93
N PHE A 442 22.18 10.89 9.63
CA PHE A 442 21.10 11.89 9.65
C PHE A 442 21.42 13.11 10.52
N LEU A 443 22.30 13.00 11.51
CA LEU A 443 22.78 14.17 12.26
C LEU A 443 23.49 15.17 11.35
N VAL A 444 24.09 14.71 10.26
CA VAL A 444 24.70 15.60 9.25
C VAL A 444 23.64 16.47 8.56
N PHE A 445 22.44 15.94 8.34
CA PHE A 445 21.33 16.69 7.69
C PHE A 445 20.55 17.60 8.64
N ASN A 446 20.57 17.33 9.95
CA ASN A 446 19.91 18.16 10.96
C ASN A 446 20.89 18.52 12.10
N PRO A 447 21.70 19.57 11.92
CA PRO A 447 22.71 19.94 12.90
C PRO A 447 22.15 20.58 14.19
N CYS A 448 20.86 20.92 14.24
CA CYS A 448 20.28 21.57 15.42
C CYS A 448 19.92 20.53 16.50
N PRO A 449 20.58 20.53 17.66
CA PRO A 449 20.20 19.65 18.77
C PRO A 449 18.88 20.11 19.39
N PHE A 450 17.92 19.21 19.50
CA PHE A 450 16.69 19.45 20.24
C PHE A 450 16.94 19.20 21.72
N ILE A 451 16.90 20.26 22.53
CA ILE A 451 17.06 20.17 23.99
C ILE A 451 15.66 20.13 24.62
N ILE A 452 15.25 18.95 25.06
CA ILE A 452 13.94 18.71 25.68
C ILE A 452 14.13 18.44 27.17
N PRO A 453 13.26 18.96 28.06
CA PRO A 453 13.27 18.65 29.48
C PRO A 453 13.17 17.14 29.74
N LEU A 454 13.87 16.65 30.75
CA LEU A 454 13.98 15.23 31.07
C LEU A 454 12.61 14.58 31.32
N PHE A 455 11.66 15.33 31.88
CA PHE A 455 10.29 14.86 32.11
C PHE A 455 9.61 14.43 30.81
N PHE A 456 9.70 15.20 29.74
CA PHE A 456 9.11 14.87 28.45
C PHE A 456 9.79 13.69 27.74
N LYS A 457 11.10 13.51 27.95
CA LYS A 457 11.82 12.32 27.46
C LYS A 457 11.36 11.03 28.15
N LEU A 458 11.12 11.09 29.47
CA LEU A 458 10.62 9.94 30.21
C LEU A 458 9.16 9.62 29.89
N LEU A 459 8.38 10.58 29.41
CA LEU A 459 6.97 10.39 29.08
C LEU A 459 6.77 9.36 27.96
N THR A 460 7.63 9.34 26.95
CA THR A 460 7.56 8.34 25.86
C THR A 460 7.74 6.93 26.38
N ILE A 461 8.74 6.71 27.24
CA ILE A 461 9.01 5.41 27.85
C ILE A 461 7.85 5.00 28.78
N LEU A 462 7.33 5.94 29.56
CA LEU A 462 6.21 5.68 30.48
C LEU A 462 4.97 5.23 29.73
N VAL A 463 4.63 5.89 28.60
CA VAL A 463 3.48 5.50 27.78
C VAL A 463 3.66 4.10 27.19
N ILE A 464 4.86 3.73 26.76
CA ILE A 464 5.15 2.38 26.26
C ILE A 464 4.94 1.35 27.39
N LEU A 465 5.47 1.61 28.59
CA LEU A 465 5.30 0.71 29.74
C LEU A 465 3.83 0.58 30.14
N LEU A 466 3.06 1.66 30.17
CA LEU A 466 1.62 1.60 30.41
C LEU A 466 0.89 0.78 29.34
N GLY A 467 1.26 0.91 28.08
CA GLY A 467 0.70 0.10 26.99
C GLY A 467 0.97 -1.39 27.16
N LEU A 468 2.20 -1.76 27.55
CA LEU A 468 2.57 -3.13 27.86
C LEU A 468 1.80 -3.67 29.08
N PHE A 469 1.67 -2.88 30.11
CA PHE A 469 0.92 -3.25 31.34
C PHE A 469 -0.58 -3.48 31.03
N LEU A 470 -1.21 -2.57 30.29
CA LEU A 470 -2.61 -2.74 29.87
C LEU A 470 -2.79 -4.01 29.01
N ALA A 471 -1.86 -4.29 28.12
CA ALA A 471 -1.92 -5.49 27.30
C ALA A 471 -1.80 -6.77 28.13
N SER A 472 -0.96 -6.79 29.17
CA SER A 472 -0.83 -7.95 30.07
C SER A 472 -2.10 -8.22 30.86
N ILE A 473 -2.82 -7.17 31.29
CA ILE A 473 -4.11 -7.30 31.97
C ILE A 473 -5.20 -7.80 31.01
N LEU A 474 -5.22 -7.28 29.77
CA LEU A 474 -6.22 -7.64 28.77
C LEU A 474 -5.95 -9.00 28.09
N TRP A 475 -4.84 -9.63 28.42
CA TRP A 475 -4.48 -10.96 27.93
C TRP A 475 -5.48 -12.04 28.35
N ASP A 476 -6.01 -11.98 29.55
CA ASP A 476 -7.00 -12.92 30.02
C ASP A 476 -8.33 -12.66 29.34
N GLU A 477 -8.71 -13.53 28.39
CA GLU A 477 -9.93 -13.42 27.54
C GLU A 477 -11.23 -13.31 28.36
N GLU A 478 -11.18 -13.57 29.69
CA GLU A 478 -12.32 -13.48 30.60
C GLU A 478 -12.78 -12.04 30.85
N PHE A 479 -11.90 -11.04 30.66
CA PHE A 479 -12.23 -9.63 30.88
C PHE A 479 -13.09 -8.99 29.80
N PHE A 480 -13.17 -9.57 28.59
CA PHE A 480 -14.03 -9.01 27.54
C PHE A 480 -15.41 -9.66 27.54
N PRO A 481 -16.45 -8.98 28.03
CA PRO A 481 -17.80 -9.54 28.04
C PRO A 481 -18.26 -9.87 26.61
N LYS A 482 -18.89 -11.02 26.45
CA LYS A 482 -19.43 -11.51 25.16
C LYS A 482 -20.40 -10.53 24.46
N LYS A 483 -20.93 -9.55 25.18
CA LYS A 483 -21.87 -8.51 24.69
C LYS A 483 -21.23 -7.40 23.81
N MET A 484 -19.89 -7.28 23.72
CA MET A 484 -19.23 -6.22 22.94
C MET A 484 -18.99 -6.54 21.44
N ASN A 485 -19.78 -7.43 20.85
CA ASN A 485 -19.58 -7.86 19.45
C ASN A 485 -19.67 -6.70 18.43
N LYS A 486 -20.54 -5.71 18.65
CA LYS A 486 -20.71 -4.56 17.75
C LYS A 486 -19.49 -3.64 17.73
N ILE A 487 -18.91 -3.36 18.91
CA ILE A 487 -17.71 -2.52 19.06
C ILE A 487 -16.49 -3.24 18.48
N LYS A 488 -16.35 -4.55 18.72
CA LYS A 488 -15.30 -5.36 18.09
C LYS A 488 -15.41 -5.34 16.57
N TYR A 489 -16.62 -5.47 16.04
CA TYR A 489 -16.84 -5.40 14.58
C TYR A 489 -16.49 -4.03 14.00
N PHE A 490 -16.83 -2.94 14.68
CA PHE A 490 -16.48 -1.58 14.27
C PHE A 490 -14.96 -1.39 14.18
N PHE A 491 -14.19 -1.86 15.15
CA PHE A 491 -12.73 -1.73 15.16
C PHE A 491 -12.05 -2.69 14.17
N ASN A 492 -12.54 -3.91 14.01
CA ASN A 492 -12.01 -4.88 13.03
C ASN A 492 -12.21 -4.40 11.59
N THR A 493 -13.30 -3.71 11.30
CA THR A 493 -13.60 -3.18 9.95
C THR A 493 -12.98 -1.80 9.70
N MET A 494 -12.03 -1.36 10.53
CA MET A 494 -11.38 -0.05 10.43
C MET A 494 -12.41 1.10 10.36
N TRP A 495 -13.27 1.20 11.37
CA TRP A 495 -14.35 2.19 11.44
C TRP A 495 -15.33 2.10 10.25
N PHE A 496 -15.66 0.90 9.82
CA PHE A 496 -16.47 0.61 8.62
C PHE A 496 -15.89 1.11 7.29
N LEU A 497 -14.63 1.54 7.25
CA LEU A 497 -14.02 2.01 6.00
C LEU A 497 -13.94 0.89 4.94
N ALA A 498 -13.72 -0.37 5.37
CA ALA A 498 -13.68 -1.50 4.43
C ALA A 498 -15.00 -1.72 3.67
N PRO A 499 -16.18 -1.81 4.32
CA PRO A 499 -17.45 -1.88 3.58
C PRO A 499 -17.80 -0.58 2.85
N ILE A 500 -17.55 0.60 3.43
CA ILE A 500 -17.88 1.90 2.82
C ILE A 500 -17.08 2.14 1.53
N SER A 501 -15.84 1.72 1.45
CA SER A 501 -15.01 1.92 0.26
C SER A 501 -15.45 1.09 -0.95
N ALA A 502 -16.11 -0.05 -0.75
CA ALA A 502 -16.46 -0.97 -1.83
C ALA A 502 -17.98 -1.04 -2.12
N GLN A 503 -18.79 -1.28 -1.08
CA GLN A 503 -20.21 -1.62 -1.26
C GLN A 503 -21.07 -0.50 -1.90
N PRO A 504 -21.00 0.77 -1.48
CA PRO A 504 -21.83 1.81 -2.08
C PRO A 504 -21.49 2.05 -3.55
N LEU A 505 -20.20 2.02 -3.92
CA LEU A 505 -19.77 2.24 -5.29
C LEU A 505 -20.20 1.10 -6.21
N THR A 506 -20.03 -0.15 -5.76
CA THR A 506 -20.46 -1.32 -6.54
C THR A 506 -21.98 -1.39 -6.65
N HIS A 507 -22.71 -1.10 -5.59
CA HIS A 507 -24.18 -1.10 -5.61
C HIS A 507 -24.73 -0.06 -6.57
N PHE A 508 -24.22 1.18 -6.52
CA PHE A 508 -24.64 2.25 -7.42
C PHE A 508 -24.34 1.92 -8.89
N SER A 509 -23.14 1.49 -9.19
CA SER A 509 -22.74 1.12 -10.56
C SER A 509 -23.53 -0.06 -11.11
N MET A 510 -23.84 -1.06 -10.28
CA MET A 510 -24.66 -2.22 -10.67
C MET A 510 -26.11 -1.83 -10.94
N ILE A 511 -26.72 -0.98 -10.10
CA ILE A 511 -28.08 -0.47 -10.36
C ILE A 511 -28.11 0.32 -11.66
N LEU A 512 -27.15 1.19 -11.87
CA LEU A 512 -27.06 2.00 -13.09
C LEU A 512 -26.86 1.09 -14.32
N GLY A 513 -25.96 0.10 -14.23
CA GLY A 513 -25.76 -0.88 -15.29
C GLY A 513 -26.99 -1.71 -15.61
N THR A 514 -27.72 -2.19 -14.59
CA THR A 514 -28.97 -2.95 -14.81
C THR A 514 -30.07 -2.08 -15.43
N ASN A 515 -30.16 -0.81 -15.06
CA ASN A 515 -31.10 0.12 -15.67
C ASN A 515 -30.76 0.41 -17.14
N LEU A 516 -29.47 0.63 -17.45
CA LEU A 516 -29.01 0.83 -18.84
C LEU A 516 -29.23 -0.44 -19.68
N MET A 517 -28.93 -1.60 -19.16
CA MET A 517 -29.17 -2.87 -19.86
C MET A 517 -30.66 -3.04 -20.19
N LYS A 518 -31.55 -2.79 -19.23
CA LYS A 518 -33.00 -2.89 -19.44
C LYS A 518 -33.55 -1.85 -20.41
N SER A 519 -33.08 -0.61 -20.33
CA SER A 519 -33.62 0.50 -21.15
C SER A 519 -33.01 0.54 -22.55
N ILE A 520 -31.71 0.32 -22.69
CA ILE A 520 -30.99 0.45 -23.96
C ILE A 520 -30.86 -0.93 -24.64
N ASP A 521 -30.17 -1.88 -24.02
CA ASP A 521 -29.82 -3.14 -24.69
C ASP A 521 -31.05 -4.01 -24.93
N GLN A 522 -31.85 -4.28 -23.91
CA GLN A 522 -33.06 -5.10 -23.98
C GLN A 522 -34.34 -4.27 -24.31
N GLY A 523 -34.22 -2.96 -24.36
CA GLY A 523 -35.32 -2.07 -24.72
C GLY A 523 -35.19 -1.54 -26.15
N TRP A 524 -34.59 -0.35 -26.26
CA TRP A 524 -34.52 0.37 -27.53
C TRP A 524 -33.79 -0.35 -28.65
N LEU A 525 -32.66 -0.98 -28.38
CA LEU A 525 -31.89 -1.69 -29.39
C LEU A 525 -32.60 -2.95 -29.92
N GLU A 526 -33.36 -3.64 -29.08
CA GLU A 526 -34.18 -4.76 -29.53
C GLU A 526 -35.42 -4.34 -30.31
N ILE A 527 -36.07 -3.25 -29.89
CA ILE A 527 -37.27 -2.69 -30.59
C ILE A 527 -36.89 -2.13 -31.96
N LEU A 528 -35.77 -1.41 -32.07
CA LEU A 528 -35.28 -0.87 -33.35
C LEU A 528 -34.53 -1.92 -34.17
N GLY A 529 -34.06 -2.98 -33.54
CA GLY A 529 -33.31 -4.07 -34.17
C GLY A 529 -34.17 -5.24 -34.65
N GLY A 530 -33.60 -6.45 -34.58
CA GLY A 530 -34.19 -7.66 -35.14
C GLY A 530 -35.55 -8.05 -34.60
N GLN A 531 -35.80 -7.93 -33.31
CA GLN A 531 -37.10 -8.32 -32.71
C GLN A 531 -38.22 -7.36 -33.10
N GLY A 532 -37.95 -6.04 -33.06
CA GLY A 532 -38.94 -5.05 -33.48
C GLY A 532 -39.26 -5.18 -34.98
N ALA A 533 -38.26 -5.36 -35.85
CA ALA A 533 -38.47 -5.62 -37.24
C ALA A 533 -39.28 -6.91 -37.49
N PHE A 534 -38.99 -7.95 -36.73
CA PHE A 534 -39.77 -9.21 -36.81
C PHE A 534 -41.22 -9.01 -36.37
N MET A 535 -41.46 -8.32 -35.23
CA MET A 535 -42.83 -8.02 -34.76
C MET A 535 -43.62 -7.17 -35.75
N THR A 536 -43.00 -6.13 -36.34
CA THR A 536 -43.67 -5.32 -37.37
C THR A 536 -43.96 -6.12 -38.64
N ALA A 537 -43.00 -6.92 -39.11
CA ALA A 537 -43.22 -7.79 -40.25
C ALA A 537 -44.29 -8.86 -40.00
N SER A 538 -44.29 -9.46 -38.80
CA SER A 538 -45.32 -10.46 -38.42
C SER A 538 -46.70 -9.85 -38.28
N SER A 539 -46.82 -8.65 -37.74
CA SER A 539 -48.11 -7.92 -37.65
C SER A 539 -48.64 -7.52 -39.02
N MET A 540 -47.75 -7.02 -39.89
CA MET A 540 -48.12 -6.73 -41.28
C MET A 540 -48.53 -7.98 -42.04
N SER A 541 -47.84 -9.12 -41.86
CA SER A 541 -48.23 -10.38 -42.50
C SER A 541 -49.58 -10.87 -42.02
N LYS A 542 -49.89 -10.76 -40.73
CA LYS A 542 -51.22 -11.08 -40.20
C LYS A 542 -52.30 -10.17 -40.75
N MET A 543 -52.08 -8.89 -40.83
CA MET A 543 -53.00 -7.93 -41.44
C MET A 543 -53.24 -8.30 -42.92
N ASN A 544 -52.21 -8.63 -43.65
CA ASN A 544 -52.33 -9.06 -45.08
C ASN A 544 -53.13 -10.37 -45.20
N GLN A 545 -52.92 -11.33 -44.30
CA GLN A 545 -53.73 -12.57 -44.27
C GLN A 545 -55.17 -12.29 -43.96
N GLU A 546 -55.46 -11.43 -43.01
CA GLU A 546 -56.81 -10.99 -42.70
C GLU A 546 -57.49 -10.26 -43.89
N PHE A 547 -56.73 -9.43 -44.63
CA PHE A 547 -57.23 -8.80 -45.86
C PHE A 547 -57.55 -9.83 -46.95
N GLN A 548 -56.72 -10.88 -47.10
CA GLN A 548 -56.94 -11.96 -48.08
C GLN A 548 -58.15 -12.81 -47.75
N MET A 549 -58.50 -12.97 -46.48
CA MET A 549 -59.66 -13.76 -46.02
C MET A 549 -60.99 -13.03 -46.09
N LYS A 550 -60.99 -11.68 -46.38
CA LYS A 550 -62.20 -10.88 -46.41
C LYS A 550 -62.85 -10.87 -47.79
N GLN A 551 -64.21 -10.77 -47.82
CA GLN A 551 -65.06 -10.89 -48.97
C GLN A 551 -64.70 -9.93 -50.14
N PHE A 552 -65.11 -10.29 -51.36
CA PHE A 552 -64.89 -9.61 -52.62
C PHE A 552 -65.08 -8.06 -52.64
N ASN A 553 -66.03 -7.57 -51.85
CA ASN A 553 -66.32 -6.10 -51.72
C ASN A 553 -65.13 -5.30 -51.14
N LEU A 554 -64.29 -5.91 -50.32
CA LEU A 554 -63.10 -5.27 -49.75
C LEU A 554 -61.97 -5.19 -50.75
N PHE A 555 -61.84 -6.16 -51.64
CA PHE A 555 -60.91 -6.12 -52.77
C PHE A 555 -61.19 -4.99 -53.74
N ILE A 556 -62.50 -4.74 -54.03
CA ILE A 556 -62.93 -3.66 -54.91
C ILE A 556 -62.64 -2.30 -54.23
N SER A 557 -62.85 -2.15 -52.93
CA SER A 557 -62.55 -0.88 -52.22
C SER A 557 -61.06 -0.58 -52.16
N VAL A 558 -60.18 -1.58 -51.96
CA VAL A 558 -58.73 -1.43 -52.00
C VAL A 558 -58.24 -1.07 -53.41
N MET A 559 -58.78 -1.68 -54.44
CA MET A 559 -58.44 -1.37 -55.86
C MET A 559 -58.89 0.07 -56.20
N LEU A 560 -60.05 0.52 -55.70
CA LEU A 560 -60.49 1.91 -55.89
C LEU A 560 -59.56 2.91 -55.17
N ILE A 561 -59.11 2.63 -53.97
CA ILE A 561 -58.16 3.46 -53.24
C ILE A 561 -56.82 3.52 -53.95
N LEU A 562 -56.30 2.40 -54.41
CA LEU A 562 -55.06 2.36 -55.20
C LEU A 562 -55.17 3.17 -56.51
N LEU A 563 -56.31 3.06 -57.21
CA LEU A 563 -56.57 3.85 -58.43
C LEU A 563 -56.68 5.34 -58.11
N THR A 564 -57.28 5.75 -57.02
CA THR A 564 -57.35 7.17 -56.61
C THR A 564 -55.97 7.72 -56.24
N ILE A 565 -55.12 6.91 -55.55
CA ILE A 565 -53.75 7.30 -55.23
C ILE A 565 -52.90 7.45 -56.50
N LEU A 566 -53.02 6.51 -57.46
CA LEU A 566 -52.34 6.60 -58.74
C LEU A 566 -52.82 7.81 -59.58
N PHE A 567 -54.12 8.14 -59.48
CA PHE A 567 -54.67 9.30 -60.17
C PHE A 567 -54.16 10.61 -59.59
N ILE A 568 -54.06 10.69 -58.26
CA ILE A 568 -53.50 11.85 -57.53
C ILE A 568 -51.99 11.98 -57.85
N PHE A 569 -51.25 10.87 -57.89
CA PHE A 569 -49.85 10.87 -58.29
C PHE A 569 -49.64 11.39 -59.72
N ASN A 570 -50.50 10.97 -60.67
CA ASN A 570 -50.44 11.47 -62.07
C ASN A 570 -50.87 12.93 -62.22
N ILE A 571 -51.59 13.51 -61.26
CA ILE A 571 -51.95 14.93 -61.27
C ILE A 571 -50.86 15.81 -60.63
N LEU A 572 -50.11 15.24 -59.70
CA LEU A 572 -49.03 15.92 -58.97
C LEU A 572 -47.67 15.88 -59.66
N PHE A 573 -47.49 14.98 -60.61
CA PHE A 573 -46.36 14.90 -61.53
C PHE A 573 -46.78 15.20 -62.98
#